data_5326ae38084348e8afe24aa818fc858a
#
_entry.id   5326ae38084348e8afe24aa818fc858a
#
_cell.length_a   1.000
_cell.length_b   1.000
_cell.length_c   1.000
_cell.angle_alpha   90.00
_cell.angle_beta   90.00
_cell.angle_gamma   90.00
#
_symmetry.space_group_name_H-M   'P 1'
#
loop_
_entity.id
_entity.type
_entity.pdbx_description
1 polymer ?
#
loop_
_entity_poly.entity_id
_entity_poly.type
_entity_poly.pdbx_seq_one_letter_code
_entity_poly.pdbx_strand_id
1 'polypeptide(L)'
;MSTVEQQVKAIVAEQLGVKQEQVTNEASFVDDLGADSLDTVELVMAFEEEFGIEIPDEDAEKITRVKEAVEYIESHAKSKK
;
A
#
# COMPACT_ATOMS: atom_id res chain seq x y z
N MET A 1 12.26 10.82 -10.53
CA MET A 1 10.88 11.16 -10.31
C MET A 1 10.18 10.08 -9.52
N SER A 2 9.37 10.49 -8.60
CA SER A 2 8.75 9.47 -7.78
C SER A 2 7.47 9.00 -8.43
N THR A 3 7.25 7.72 -8.32
CA THR A 3 6.09 7.08 -8.88
C THR A 3 5.19 6.61 -7.74
N VAL A 4 3.98 6.21 -8.09
CA VAL A 4 3.09 5.63 -7.11
C VAL A 4 3.74 4.42 -6.46
N GLU A 5 4.42 3.61 -7.27
CA GLU A 5 5.08 2.43 -6.75
C GLU A 5 6.09 2.78 -5.67
N GLN A 6 6.91 3.79 -5.91
CA GLN A 6 7.91 4.19 -4.94
C GLN A 6 7.27 4.73 -3.67
N GLN A 7 6.20 5.51 -3.84
CA GLN A 7 5.52 6.07 -2.70
C GLN A 7 4.86 4.99 -1.86
N VAL A 8 4.25 4.02 -2.51
CA VAL A 8 3.62 2.92 -1.79
C VAL A 8 4.67 2.15 -1.00
N LYS A 9 5.80 1.86 -1.62
CA LYS A 9 6.82 1.09 -0.94
C LYS A 9 7.40 1.85 0.25
N ALA A 10 7.55 3.16 0.12
CA ALA A 10 8.05 3.96 1.22
C ALA A 10 7.07 3.94 2.39
N ILE A 11 5.78 4.06 2.09
CA ILE A 11 4.78 4.05 3.13
C ILE A 11 4.76 2.70 3.84
N VAL A 12 4.81 1.62 3.07
CA VAL A 12 4.79 0.28 3.64
C VAL A 12 5.99 0.07 4.54
N ALA A 13 7.17 0.47 4.08
CA ALA A 13 8.37 0.30 4.87
C ALA A 13 8.27 1.05 6.19
N GLU A 14 7.74 2.25 6.14
CA GLU A 14 7.64 3.07 7.33
C GLU A 14 6.60 2.50 8.30
N GLN A 15 5.47 2.10 7.78
CA GLN A 15 4.40 1.60 8.65
C GLN A 15 4.74 0.27 9.29
N LEU A 16 5.42 -0.60 8.56
CA LEU A 16 5.73 -1.92 9.07
C LEU A 16 7.12 -2.02 9.68
N GLY A 17 7.90 -0.96 9.58
CA GLY A 17 9.23 -0.96 10.17
C GLY A 17 10.20 -1.88 9.47
N VAL A 18 10.06 -2.03 8.15
CA VAL A 18 10.96 -2.84 7.36
C VAL A 18 11.70 -1.95 6.38
N LYS A 19 12.72 -2.50 5.76
CA LYS A 19 13.48 -1.75 4.77
C LYS A 19 12.75 -1.75 3.44
N GLN A 20 12.92 -0.66 2.69
CA GLN A 20 12.28 -0.60 1.38
C GLN A 20 12.74 -1.73 0.48
N GLU A 21 13.96 -2.19 0.66
CA GLU A 21 14.45 -3.32 -0.12
C GLU A 21 13.61 -4.57 0.04
N GLN A 22 13.00 -4.70 1.22
CA GLN A 22 12.17 -5.85 1.50
C GLN A 22 10.78 -5.73 0.92
N VAL A 23 10.38 -4.53 0.55
CA VAL A 23 9.04 -4.27 0.04
C VAL A 23 9.08 -4.42 -1.47
N THR A 24 8.94 -5.66 -1.92
CA THR A 24 8.93 -5.95 -3.35
C THR A 24 7.50 -6.04 -3.84
N ASN A 25 7.34 -6.01 -5.17
CA ASN A 25 6.00 -6.06 -5.74
C ASN A 25 5.25 -7.34 -5.38
N GLU A 26 5.99 -8.43 -5.26
CA GLU A 26 5.36 -9.72 -4.96
C GLU A 26 5.15 -9.94 -3.46
N ALA A 27 5.68 -9.07 -2.63
CA ALA A 27 5.60 -9.28 -1.18
C ALA A 27 4.16 -9.16 -0.71
N SER A 28 3.78 -10.09 0.14
CA SER A 28 2.50 -10.04 0.82
C SER A 28 2.66 -9.28 2.12
N PHE A 29 1.73 -8.39 2.41
CA PHE A 29 1.84 -7.61 3.64
C PHE A 29 1.86 -8.51 4.87
N VAL A 30 1.01 -9.52 4.90
CA VAL A 30 0.90 -10.39 6.05
C VAL A 30 1.96 -11.49 6.01
N ASP A 31 2.07 -12.18 4.89
CA ASP A 31 2.92 -13.38 4.82
C ASP A 31 4.40 -13.02 4.75
N ASP A 32 4.74 -12.00 4.02
CA ASP A 32 6.15 -11.68 3.78
C ASP A 32 6.65 -10.56 4.68
N LEU A 33 5.80 -9.60 4.99
CA LEU A 33 6.23 -8.43 5.76
C LEU A 33 5.73 -8.47 7.20
N GLY A 34 4.95 -9.47 7.56
CA GLY A 34 4.57 -9.68 8.94
C GLY A 34 3.52 -8.73 9.47
N ALA A 35 2.72 -8.13 8.61
CA ALA A 35 1.66 -7.23 9.05
C ALA A 35 0.51 -8.02 9.65
N ASP A 36 -0.03 -7.53 10.76
CA ASP A 36 -1.25 -8.11 11.28
C ASP A 36 -2.44 -7.27 10.83
N SER A 37 -3.62 -7.60 11.33
CA SER A 37 -4.83 -6.92 10.85
C SER A 37 -4.82 -5.43 11.19
N LEU A 38 -4.26 -5.08 12.32
CA LEU A 38 -4.16 -3.67 12.69
C LEU A 38 -3.20 -2.95 11.75
N ASP A 39 -2.10 -3.58 11.43
CA ASP A 39 -1.13 -2.99 10.52
C ASP A 39 -1.74 -2.74 9.15
N THR A 40 -2.51 -3.70 8.65
CA THR A 40 -3.11 -3.52 7.32
C THR A 40 -4.12 -2.39 7.31
N VAL A 41 -4.88 -2.23 8.39
CA VAL A 41 -5.81 -1.12 8.48
C VAL A 41 -5.06 0.22 8.45
N GLU A 42 -3.96 0.29 9.19
CA GLU A 42 -3.19 1.52 9.22
C GLU A 42 -2.55 1.80 7.87
N LEU A 43 -2.12 0.75 7.17
CA LEU A 43 -1.58 0.92 5.82
C LEU A 43 -2.62 1.54 4.89
N VAL A 44 -3.83 1.02 4.94
CA VAL A 44 -4.90 1.52 4.08
C VAL A 44 -5.15 3.00 4.38
N MET A 45 -5.21 3.35 5.66
CA MET A 45 -5.44 4.73 6.04
C MET A 45 -4.30 5.63 5.56
N ALA A 46 -3.07 5.15 5.66
CA ALA A 46 -1.93 5.93 5.20
C ALA A 46 -2.00 6.17 3.69
N PHE A 47 -2.38 5.13 2.94
CA PHE A 47 -2.55 5.29 1.50
C PHE A 47 -3.63 6.32 1.18
N GLU A 48 -4.73 6.26 1.91
CA GLU A 48 -5.81 7.21 1.66
C GLU A 48 -5.36 8.64 1.88
N GLU A 49 -4.62 8.86 2.95
CA GLU A 49 -4.16 10.21 3.25
C GLU A 49 -3.09 10.69 2.28
N GLU A 50 -2.20 9.79 1.93
CA GLU A 50 -1.08 10.19 1.08
C GLU A 50 -1.53 10.49 -0.34
N PHE A 51 -2.48 9.73 -0.85
CA PHE A 51 -2.89 9.85 -2.24
C PHE A 51 -4.23 10.55 -2.41
N GLY A 52 -4.90 10.86 -1.32
CA GLY A 52 -6.17 11.58 -1.40
C GLY A 52 -7.29 10.77 -2.03
N ILE A 53 -7.32 9.49 -1.73
CA ILE A 53 -8.35 8.60 -2.28
C ILE A 53 -9.06 7.90 -1.13
N GLU A 54 -10.16 7.25 -1.46
CA GLU A 54 -10.87 6.42 -0.51
C GLU A 54 -10.74 4.96 -0.90
N ILE A 55 -10.46 4.13 0.07
CA ILE A 55 -10.36 2.69 -0.16
C ILE A 55 -11.39 2.00 0.73
N PRO A 56 -12.52 1.57 0.15
CA PRO A 56 -13.53 0.86 0.94
C PRO A 56 -12.98 -0.43 1.52
N ASP A 57 -13.60 -0.88 2.59
CA ASP A 57 -13.15 -2.11 3.24
C ASP A 57 -13.13 -3.29 2.27
N GLU A 58 -14.13 -3.36 1.40
CA GLU A 58 -14.18 -4.45 0.42
C GLU A 58 -12.93 -4.48 -0.45
N ASP A 59 -12.51 -3.31 -0.88
CA ASP A 59 -11.34 -3.25 -1.74
C ASP A 59 -10.06 -3.47 -0.94
N ALA A 60 -10.03 -2.98 0.29
CA ALA A 60 -8.87 -3.16 1.13
C ALA A 60 -8.59 -4.64 1.37
N GLU A 61 -9.64 -5.44 1.50
CA GLU A 61 -9.45 -6.87 1.71
C GLU A 61 -8.79 -7.55 0.53
N LYS A 62 -8.96 -6.99 -0.65
CA LYS A 62 -8.36 -7.56 -1.85
C LYS A 62 -6.92 -7.16 -2.04
N ILE A 63 -6.49 -6.13 -1.33
CA ILE A 63 -5.13 -5.64 -1.45
C ILE A 63 -4.26 -6.41 -0.46
N THR A 64 -3.67 -7.50 -0.93
CA THR A 64 -2.86 -8.35 -0.07
C THR A 64 -1.38 -8.29 -0.40
N ARG A 65 -1.03 -7.81 -1.60
CA ARG A 65 0.35 -7.69 -2.01
C ARG A 65 0.67 -6.26 -2.40
N VAL A 66 1.95 -5.95 -2.36
CA VAL A 66 2.39 -4.60 -2.70
C VAL A 66 1.92 -4.19 -4.08
N LYS A 67 2.07 -5.07 -5.05
CA LYS A 67 1.69 -4.71 -6.42
C LYS A 67 0.19 -4.42 -6.54
N GLU A 68 -0.61 -5.12 -5.76
CA GLU A 68 -2.05 -4.87 -5.80
C GLU A 68 -2.38 -3.50 -5.25
N ALA A 69 -1.67 -3.08 -4.22
CA ALA A 69 -1.85 -1.74 -3.69
C ALA A 69 -1.43 -0.69 -4.72
N VAL A 70 -0.32 -0.94 -5.39
CA VAL A 70 0.16 0.00 -6.40
C VAL A 70 -0.86 0.13 -7.52
N GLU A 71 -1.36 -0.99 -8.01
CA GLU A 71 -2.30 -0.98 -9.11
C GLU A 71 -3.61 -0.29 -8.72
N TYR A 72 -4.07 -0.57 -7.52
CA TYR A 72 -5.31 0.05 -7.06
C TYR A 72 -5.15 1.57 -6.99
N ILE A 73 -4.06 2.01 -6.39
CA ILE A 73 -3.84 3.43 -6.21
C ILE A 73 -3.63 4.12 -7.55
N GLU A 74 -2.87 3.51 -8.44
CA GLU A 74 -2.67 4.10 -9.75
C GLU A 74 -3.98 4.26 -10.50
N SER A 75 -4.84 3.28 -10.37
CA SER A 75 -6.13 3.32 -11.04
C SER A 75 -7.00 4.45 -10.52
N HIS A 76 -6.95 4.69 -9.22
CA HIS A 76 -7.83 5.70 -8.62
C HIS A 76 -7.19 7.08 -8.59
N ALA A 77 -5.89 7.15 -8.36
CA ALA A 77 -5.23 8.45 -8.26
C ALA A 77 -5.16 9.15 -9.60
N LYS A 78 -5.11 8.39 -10.68
CA LYS A 78 -5.01 9.00 -11.99
C LYS A 78 -6.21 9.86 -12.33
N SER A 79 -7.34 9.54 -11.76
CA SER A 79 -8.55 10.28 -12.06
C SER A 79 -8.51 11.69 -11.49
N LYS A 80 -7.55 11.96 -10.65
CA LYS A 80 -7.46 13.28 -10.05
C LYS A 80 -6.88 14.32 -10.98
N LYS A 81 -6.32 13.87 -12.05
CA LYS A 81 -5.75 14.83 -13.00
C LYS A 81 -6.84 15.74 -13.56
#